data_b41b188a0d65bb617fa77ab7bcb7da54
#
_entry.id   b41b188a0d65bb617fa77ab7bcb7da54
#
_cell.length_a   1.000
_cell.length_b   1.000
_cell.length_c   1.000
_cell.angle_alpha   90.00
_cell.angle_beta   90.00
_cell.angle_gamma   90.00
#
_symmetry.space_group_name_H-M   'P 1'
#
loop_
_entity.id
_entity.type
_entity.pdbx_description
1 polymer ?
#
loop_
_entity_poly.entity_id
_entity_poly.type
_entity_poly.pdbx_seq_one_letter_code
_entity_poly.pdbx_strand_id
1 'polypeptide(L)'
;MIVGSVGWAIAGLIMTANPDDAVSYLGLSSDVNILWAFRTAGVIALAFAVHMGTTSRQAADKPFRRTALFMVLFEIAIVALTYSAPGRFTSGRWVVVISGVLFALLYLITLPIKSIGYKEGEISNS
;
A
#
# COMPACT_ATOMS: atom_id res chain seq x y z
N MET A 1 -0.87 -4.79 -8.64
CA MET A 1 0.01 -3.63 -8.36
C MET A 1 -0.50 -2.32 -8.97
N ILE A 2 -0.98 -2.26 -10.21
CA ILE A 2 -1.50 -1.02 -10.83
C ILE A 2 -2.65 -0.42 -10.01
N VAL A 3 -3.63 -1.22 -9.61
CA VAL A 3 -4.76 -0.75 -8.78
C VAL A 3 -4.27 -0.16 -7.45
N GLY A 4 -3.30 -0.82 -6.80
CA GLY A 4 -2.69 -0.30 -5.57
C GLY A 4 -1.93 1.02 -5.80
N SER A 5 -1.21 1.16 -6.92
CA SER A 5 -0.52 2.42 -7.24
C SER A 5 -1.48 3.59 -7.42
N VAL A 6 -2.66 3.35 -8.02
CA VAL A 6 -3.70 4.37 -8.16
C VAL A 6 -4.27 4.77 -6.79
N GLY A 7 -4.54 3.80 -5.91
CA GLY A 7 -5.00 4.07 -4.54
C GLY A 7 -4.02 4.93 -3.75
N TRP A 8 -2.72 4.57 -3.79
CA TRP A 8 -1.66 5.35 -3.15
C TRP A 8 -1.48 6.73 -3.76
N ALA A 9 -1.66 6.88 -5.08
CA ALA A 9 -1.59 8.18 -5.73
C ALA A 9 -2.74 9.10 -5.26
N ILE A 10 -3.96 8.59 -5.20
CA ILE A 10 -5.13 9.35 -4.72
C ILE A 10 -4.93 9.76 -3.26
N ALA A 11 -4.58 8.82 -2.38
CA ALA A 11 -4.32 9.12 -0.97
C ALA A 11 -3.19 10.15 -0.81
N GLY A 12 -2.09 10.00 -1.53
CA GLY A 12 -0.97 10.94 -1.51
C GLY A 12 -1.34 12.33 -1.99
N LEU A 13 -2.17 12.46 -3.03
CA LEU A 13 -2.68 13.74 -3.50
C LEU A 13 -3.55 14.44 -2.44
N ILE A 14 -4.48 13.72 -1.82
CA ILE A 14 -5.36 14.27 -0.78
C ILE A 14 -4.52 14.74 0.41
N MET A 15 -3.60 13.91 0.90
CA MET A 15 -2.75 14.25 2.05
C MET A 15 -1.81 15.42 1.77
N THR A 16 -1.37 15.61 0.53
CA THR A 16 -0.47 16.71 0.15
C THR A 16 -1.22 18.01 -0.09
N ALA A 17 -2.34 17.95 -0.84
CA ALA A 17 -3.10 19.13 -1.24
C ALA A 17 -4.01 19.65 -0.12
N ASN A 18 -4.74 18.76 0.55
CA ASN A 18 -5.72 19.07 1.59
C ASN A 18 -5.48 18.24 2.87
N PRO A 19 -4.37 18.47 3.58
CA PRO A 19 -4.04 17.69 4.78
C PRO A 19 -5.07 17.90 5.91
N ASP A 20 -5.71 19.05 6.01
CA ASP A 20 -6.78 19.32 6.99
C ASP A 20 -7.96 18.38 6.82
N ASP A 21 -8.41 18.19 5.59
CA ASP A 21 -9.50 17.25 5.28
C ASP A 21 -9.12 15.82 5.60
N ALA A 22 -7.88 15.41 5.26
CA ALA A 22 -7.37 14.07 5.57
C ALA A 22 -7.31 13.82 7.09
N VAL A 23 -6.82 14.79 7.86
CA VAL A 23 -6.71 14.72 9.33
C VAL A 23 -8.10 14.64 9.96
N SER A 24 -9.02 15.52 9.55
CA SER A 24 -10.40 15.55 10.06
C SER A 24 -11.17 14.27 9.72
N TYR A 25 -10.98 13.75 8.52
CA TYR A 25 -11.60 12.50 8.08
C TYR A 25 -11.16 11.29 8.93
N LEU A 26 -9.92 11.30 9.41
CA LEU A 26 -9.41 10.29 10.34
C LEU A 26 -9.77 10.56 11.81
N GLY A 27 -10.46 11.67 12.10
CA GLY A 27 -10.85 12.05 13.46
C GLY A 27 -9.66 12.44 14.34
N LEU A 28 -8.62 12.98 13.74
CA LEU A 28 -7.46 13.52 14.43
C LEU A 28 -7.60 15.04 14.62
N SER A 29 -6.96 15.58 15.65
CA SER A 29 -6.86 17.04 15.83
C SER A 29 -5.89 17.62 14.81
N SER A 30 -6.29 18.71 14.13
CA SER A 30 -5.40 19.41 13.21
C SER A 30 -4.56 20.43 13.97
N ASP A 31 -3.28 20.17 14.10
CA ASP A 31 -2.27 21.16 14.46
C ASP A 31 -1.22 21.27 13.34
N VAL A 32 -0.41 22.34 13.38
CA VAL A 32 0.59 22.62 12.34
C VAL A 32 1.55 21.46 12.11
N ASN A 33 1.98 20.76 13.17
CA ASN A 33 2.92 19.65 13.07
C ASN A 33 2.27 18.43 12.41
N ILE A 34 1.02 18.14 12.78
CA ILE A 34 0.25 17.03 12.19
C ILE A 34 0.00 17.31 10.71
N LEU A 35 -0.41 18.51 10.34
CA LEU A 35 -0.63 18.90 8.95
C LEU A 35 0.64 18.79 8.11
N TRP A 36 1.78 19.22 8.66
CA TRP A 36 3.07 19.08 8.00
C TRP A 36 3.48 17.62 7.83
N ALA A 37 3.29 16.79 8.87
CA ALA A 37 3.56 15.36 8.80
C ALA A 37 2.69 14.67 7.73
N PHE A 38 1.40 15.03 7.63
CA PHE A 38 0.51 14.52 6.59
C PHE A 38 0.94 14.91 5.18
N ARG A 39 1.36 16.17 4.97
CA ARG A 39 1.91 16.60 3.67
C ARG A 39 3.15 15.80 3.30
N THR A 40 4.06 15.60 4.24
CA THR A 40 5.28 14.80 4.02
C THR A 40 4.93 13.35 3.69
N ALA A 41 4.02 12.73 4.45
CA ALA A 41 3.54 11.40 4.18
C ALA A 41 2.85 11.29 2.81
N GLY A 42 2.10 12.32 2.41
CA GLY A 42 1.48 12.42 1.09
C GLY A 42 2.49 12.40 -0.06
N VAL A 43 3.58 13.17 0.05
CA VAL A 43 4.67 13.16 -0.94
C VAL A 43 5.34 11.78 -1.02
N ILE A 44 5.57 11.13 0.12
CA ILE A 44 6.14 9.77 0.17
C ILE A 44 5.18 8.77 -0.50
N ALA A 45 3.88 8.88 -0.23
CA ALA A 45 2.85 8.04 -0.84
C ALA A 45 2.80 8.21 -2.37
N LEU A 46 2.96 9.43 -2.88
CA LEU A 46 3.05 9.70 -4.32
C LEU A 46 4.30 9.08 -4.95
N ALA A 47 5.47 9.25 -4.33
CA ALA A 47 6.71 8.64 -4.79
C ALA A 47 6.58 7.11 -4.83
N PHE A 48 5.95 6.54 -3.81
CA PHE A 48 5.69 5.12 -3.71
C PHE A 48 4.71 4.62 -4.79
N ALA A 49 3.64 5.37 -5.08
CA ALA A 49 2.70 5.08 -6.15
C ALA A 49 3.39 5.02 -7.53
N VAL A 50 4.28 6.00 -7.80
CA VAL A 50 5.08 6.02 -9.03
C VAL A 50 6.02 4.81 -9.10
N HIS A 51 6.71 4.50 -8.01
CA HIS A 51 7.59 3.33 -7.94
C HIS A 51 6.83 2.03 -8.20
N MET A 52 5.67 1.83 -7.57
CA MET A 52 4.82 0.67 -7.81
C MET A 52 4.35 0.56 -9.27
N GLY A 53 3.91 1.68 -9.85
CA GLY A 53 3.45 1.74 -11.24
C GLY A 53 4.54 1.39 -12.24
N THR A 54 5.76 1.85 -12.01
CA THR A 54 6.92 1.55 -12.87
C THR A 54 7.40 0.11 -12.70
N THR A 55 7.53 -0.37 -11.47
CA THR A 55 7.97 -1.73 -11.16
C THR A 55 7.00 -2.78 -11.72
N SER A 56 5.70 -2.51 -11.68
CA SER A 56 4.68 -3.44 -12.20
C SER A 56 4.78 -3.69 -13.70
N ARG A 57 5.41 -2.77 -14.45
CA ARG A 57 5.60 -2.87 -15.89
C ARG A 57 6.92 -3.52 -16.31
N GLN A 58 7.91 -3.56 -15.42
CA GLN A 58 9.29 -3.91 -15.75
C GLN A 58 9.84 -5.10 -14.96
N ALA A 59 9.16 -5.54 -13.90
CA ALA A 59 9.72 -6.54 -13.01
C ALA A 59 9.56 -7.97 -13.55
N ALA A 60 10.65 -8.73 -13.49
CA ALA A 60 10.63 -10.19 -13.59
C ALA A 60 9.93 -10.81 -12.36
N ASP A 61 9.46 -12.08 -12.48
CA ASP A 61 8.62 -12.74 -11.47
C ASP A 61 9.19 -12.74 -10.03
N LYS A 62 10.48 -12.94 -9.85
CA LYS A 62 11.10 -12.99 -8.50
C LYS A 62 11.11 -11.65 -7.77
N PRO A 63 11.57 -10.52 -8.37
CA PRO A 63 11.46 -9.20 -7.76
C PRO A 63 10.01 -8.81 -7.47
N PHE A 64 9.09 -9.14 -8.37
CA PHE A 64 7.67 -8.87 -8.21
C PHE A 64 7.10 -9.53 -6.96
N ARG A 65 7.43 -10.79 -6.69
CA ARG A 65 6.97 -11.52 -5.51
C ARG A 65 7.47 -10.90 -4.20
N ARG A 66 8.75 -10.48 -4.14
CA ARG A 66 9.29 -9.79 -2.97
C ARG A 66 8.58 -8.46 -2.72
N THR A 67 8.38 -7.67 -3.76
CA THR A 67 7.66 -6.39 -3.65
C THR A 67 6.23 -6.61 -3.16
N ALA A 68 5.51 -7.60 -3.67
CA ALA A 68 4.15 -7.92 -3.23
C ALA A 68 4.10 -8.32 -1.75
N LEU A 69 5.07 -9.08 -1.24
CA LEU A 69 5.16 -9.41 0.18
C LEU A 69 5.42 -8.18 1.05
N PHE A 70 6.32 -7.28 0.63
CA PHE A 70 6.51 -6.00 1.33
C PHE A 70 5.25 -5.16 1.35
N MET A 71 4.46 -5.17 0.27
CA MET A 71 3.17 -4.47 0.22
C MET A 71 2.19 -5.02 1.25
N VAL A 72 2.08 -6.36 1.37
CA VAL A 72 1.23 -6.97 2.39
C VAL A 72 1.66 -6.55 3.80
N LEU A 73 2.94 -6.58 4.10
CA LEU A 73 3.46 -6.15 5.40
C LEU A 73 3.17 -4.67 5.67
N PHE A 74 3.29 -3.83 4.64
CA PHE A 74 3.03 -2.39 4.75
C PHE A 74 1.55 -2.10 4.99
N GLU A 75 0.64 -2.78 4.29
CA GLU A 75 -0.81 -2.67 4.50
C GLU A 75 -1.21 -3.14 5.91
N ILE A 76 -0.63 -4.23 6.40
CA ILE A 76 -0.86 -4.70 7.78
C ILE A 76 -0.40 -3.66 8.79
N ALA A 77 0.78 -3.05 8.58
CA ALA A 77 1.29 -2.00 9.46
C ALA A 77 0.37 -0.76 9.47
N ILE A 78 -0.12 -0.33 8.31
CA ILE A 78 -1.07 0.80 8.21
C ILE A 78 -2.37 0.50 8.93
N VAL A 79 -2.94 -0.70 8.74
CA VAL A 79 -4.16 -1.13 9.44
C VAL A 79 -3.94 -1.11 10.95
N ALA A 80 -2.84 -1.67 11.44
CA ALA A 80 -2.49 -1.69 12.85
C ALA A 80 -2.32 -0.29 13.44
N LEU A 81 -1.59 0.59 12.74
CA LEU A 81 -1.38 1.99 13.16
C LEU A 81 -2.71 2.76 13.16
N THR A 82 -3.55 2.59 12.15
CA THR A 82 -4.85 3.26 12.06
C THR A 82 -5.78 2.80 13.19
N TYR A 83 -5.76 1.51 13.50
CA TYR A 83 -6.57 0.94 14.57
C TYR A 83 -6.11 1.40 15.96
N SER A 84 -4.80 1.49 16.18
CA SER A 84 -4.20 1.93 17.47
C SER A 84 -4.14 3.44 17.65
N ALA A 85 -4.43 4.24 16.61
CA ALA A 85 -4.38 5.68 16.70
C ALA A 85 -5.37 6.23 17.74
N PRO A 86 -4.97 7.19 18.59
CA PRO A 86 -5.85 7.78 19.61
C PRO A 86 -7.03 8.53 18.95
N GLY A 87 -8.12 8.70 19.72
CA GLY A 87 -9.31 9.44 19.29
C GLY A 87 -10.47 8.56 18.85
N ARG A 88 -11.56 9.19 18.41
CA ARG A 88 -12.79 8.49 17.98
C ARG A 88 -12.57 7.71 16.69
N PHE A 89 -13.14 6.52 16.63
CA PHE A 89 -13.14 5.72 15.41
C PHE A 89 -14.17 6.28 14.42
N THR A 90 -13.70 6.96 13.39
CA THR A 90 -14.52 7.62 12.37
C THR A 90 -14.80 6.70 11.18
N SER A 91 -15.77 7.08 10.32
CA SER A 91 -16.00 6.41 9.04
C SER A 91 -14.72 6.38 8.16
N GLY A 92 -13.91 7.44 8.22
CA GLY A 92 -12.64 7.50 7.53
C GLY A 92 -11.65 6.43 7.97
N ARG A 93 -11.53 6.18 9.26
CA ARG A 93 -10.68 5.09 9.78
C ARG A 93 -11.17 3.72 9.30
N TRP A 94 -12.49 3.50 9.29
CA TRP A 94 -13.05 2.26 8.75
C TRP A 94 -12.70 2.06 7.28
N VAL A 95 -12.79 3.11 6.46
CA VAL A 95 -12.39 3.03 5.04
C VAL A 95 -10.91 2.65 4.91
N VAL A 96 -10.01 3.26 5.68
CA VAL A 96 -8.58 2.91 5.64
C VAL A 96 -8.33 1.47 6.07
N VAL A 97 -8.95 1.02 7.16
CA VAL A 97 -8.79 -0.35 7.67
C VAL A 97 -9.32 -1.38 6.66
N ILE A 98 -10.54 -1.17 6.15
CA ILE A 98 -11.17 -2.11 5.20
C ILE A 98 -10.37 -2.15 3.90
N SER A 99 -9.96 -1.00 3.35
CA SER A 99 -9.17 -0.96 2.12
C SER A 99 -7.81 -1.62 2.30
N GLY A 100 -7.12 -1.39 3.41
CA GLY A 100 -5.84 -2.03 3.72
C GLY A 100 -5.95 -3.55 3.80
N VAL A 101 -6.98 -4.07 4.48
CA VAL A 101 -7.24 -5.52 4.53
C VAL A 101 -7.54 -6.08 3.14
N LEU A 102 -8.39 -5.40 2.34
CA LEU A 102 -8.70 -5.83 0.98
C LEU A 102 -7.46 -5.85 0.08
N PHE A 103 -6.61 -4.81 0.14
CA PHE A 103 -5.37 -4.77 -0.63
C PHE A 103 -4.39 -5.86 -0.20
N ALA A 104 -4.22 -6.09 1.11
CA ALA A 104 -3.38 -7.17 1.61
C ALA A 104 -3.84 -8.53 1.09
N LEU A 105 -5.15 -8.81 1.11
CA LEU A 105 -5.73 -10.04 0.58
C LEU A 105 -5.54 -10.16 -0.94
N LEU A 106 -5.77 -9.07 -1.70
CA LEU A 106 -5.54 -9.07 -3.14
C LEU A 106 -4.08 -9.36 -3.49
N TYR A 107 -3.12 -8.78 -2.75
CA TYR A 107 -1.70 -9.09 -2.95
C TYR A 107 -1.37 -10.54 -2.63
N LEU A 108 -1.94 -11.11 -1.57
CA LEU A 108 -1.74 -12.52 -1.21
C LEU A 108 -2.31 -13.47 -2.27
N ILE A 109 -3.49 -13.21 -2.79
CA ILE A 109 -4.15 -14.04 -3.81
C ILE A 109 -3.41 -13.94 -5.16
N THR A 110 -2.88 -12.76 -5.49
CA THR A 110 -2.14 -12.53 -6.74
C THR A 110 -0.70 -13.01 -6.70
N LEU A 111 -0.18 -13.41 -5.53
CA LEU A 111 1.11 -14.08 -5.43
C LEU A 111 1.04 -15.41 -6.20
N PRO A 112 1.75 -15.56 -7.32
CA PRO A 112 1.64 -16.77 -8.12
C PRO A 112 2.09 -17.99 -7.31
N ILE A 113 1.20 -18.96 -7.13
CA ILE A 113 1.44 -20.29 -6.56
C ILE A 113 2.36 -21.13 -7.51
N LYS A 114 2.78 -20.54 -8.63
CA LYS A 114 3.63 -21.17 -9.63
C LYS A 114 5.10 -21.24 -9.21
N SER A 115 5.47 -22.22 -8.40
CA SER A 115 6.87 -22.65 -8.31
C SER A 115 7.04 -24.15 -7.99
N ILE A 116 6.02 -24.98 -8.16
CA ILE A 116 6.16 -26.44 -7.95
C ILE A 116 6.37 -27.22 -9.26
N GLY A 117 6.31 -26.55 -10.43
CA GLY A 117 6.30 -27.23 -11.73
C GLY A 117 7.51 -27.01 -12.64
N TYR A 118 8.61 -26.40 -12.20
CA TYR A 118 9.75 -26.12 -13.10
C TYR A 118 11.03 -26.83 -12.66
N LYS A 119 10.98 -28.17 -12.62
CA LYS A 119 12.19 -29.02 -12.45
C LYS A 119 12.16 -30.34 -13.22
N GLU A 120 11.43 -30.47 -14.29
CA GLU A 120 11.40 -31.75 -15.05
C GLU A 120 11.79 -31.62 -16.53
N GLY A 121 12.48 -30.58 -16.97
CA GLY A 121 12.82 -30.38 -18.38
C GLY A 121 14.29 -30.30 -18.75
N GLU A 122 15.23 -30.42 -17.82
CA GLU A 122 16.65 -30.12 -18.12
C GLU A 122 17.63 -31.27 -17.89
N ILE A 123 17.18 -32.51 -17.74
CA ILE A 123 18.06 -33.67 -17.70
C ILE A 123 17.63 -34.69 -18.78
N SER A 124 17.74 -34.29 -20.04
CA SER A 124 17.70 -35.24 -21.14
C SER A 124 18.29 -34.62 -22.41
N ASN A 125 19.54 -34.24 -22.38
CA ASN A 125 20.42 -34.13 -23.54
C ASN A 125 21.87 -33.92 -23.09
N SER A 126 22.48 -34.95 -22.67
CA SER A 126 23.94 -35.13 -22.68
C SER A 126 24.25 -36.53 -23.23
#